data_4f67ef7b4736bfdff2d59930f5870230
#
_entry.id   4f67ef7b4736bfdff2d59930f5870230
#
_cell.length_a   1.000
_cell.length_b   1.000
_cell.length_c   1.000
_cell.angle_alpha   90.00
_cell.angle_beta   90.00
_cell.angle_gamma   90.00
#
_symmetry.space_group_name_H-M   'P 1'
#
loop_
_entity.id
_entity.type
_entity.pdbx_description
1 polymer ?
#
loop_
_entity_poly.entity_id
_entity_poly.type
_entity_poly.pdbx_seq_one_letter_code
_entity_poly.pdbx_strand_id
1 'polypeptide(L)'
;LYVEGENQNGVPFCSYTDEIYHRTGYATEVYTLGNVSCDNYNVGYSDARGNTWYFYYNGIKKTNQLLERIDDVPATSNDDIEKKEQITGQAYFLRAFFYHQLYSLYGRIPLVYHTFDMNAEWTETRADMDEVADSIVADCNRAAQLLPTEYSSNDFGRATKGAALAVKART
;
A
#
# COMPACT_ATOMS: atom_id res chain seq x y z
N LEU A 1 -9.84 -3.93 3.73
CA LEU A 1 -10.53 -5.07 3.10
C LEU A 1 -9.81 -5.33 1.80
N TYR A 2 -9.02 -6.38 1.77
CA TYR A 2 -8.37 -6.79 0.54
C TYR A 2 -9.46 -7.35 -0.37
N VAL A 3 -9.80 -6.63 -1.42
CA VAL A 3 -10.60 -7.18 -2.50
C VAL A 3 -9.63 -7.97 -3.35
N GLU A 4 -9.71 -9.25 -3.26
CA GLU A 4 -9.02 -10.13 -4.17
C GLU A 4 -9.47 -9.78 -5.58
N GLY A 5 -8.53 -9.25 -6.36
CA GLY A 5 -8.76 -9.10 -7.77
C GLY A 5 -9.04 -10.47 -8.36
N GLU A 6 -10.13 -10.60 -9.08
CA GLU A 6 -10.41 -11.75 -9.94
C GLU A 6 -9.30 -11.81 -10.99
N ASN A 7 -8.23 -12.48 -10.69
CA ASN A 7 -7.41 -13.01 -11.75
C ASN A 7 -7.78 -14.50 -11.93
N GLN A 8 -7.52 -15.04 -13.10
CA GLN A 8 -7.86 -16.41 -13.47
C GLN A 8 -7.26 -17.48 -12.54
N ASN A 9 -6.42 -17.07 -11.58
CA ASN A 9 -5.74 -17.90 -10.59
C ASN A 9 -5.84 -17.33 -9.17
N GLY A 10 -6.69 -16.34 -8.91
CA GLY A 10 -6.89 -15.75 -7.60
C GLY A 10 -7.51 -16.74 -6.64
N VAL A 11 -6.74 -17.17 -5.68
CA VAL A 11 -7.23 -18.04 -4.61
C VAL A 11 -7.44 -17.15 -3.38
N PRO A 12 -8.65 -17.15 -2.78
CA PRO A 12 -8.93 -16.41 -1.58
C PRO A 12 -7.96 -16.78 -0.44
N PHE A 13 -7.52 -15.80 0.36
CA PHE A 13 -6.67 -16.08 1.53
C PHE A 13 -7.29 -17.10 2.50
N CYS A 14 -8.62 -17.13 2.59
CA CYS A 14 -9.34 -18.12 3.38
C CYS A 14 -9.16 -19.57 2.87
N SER A 15 -8.70 -19.76 1.63
CA SER A 15 -8.39 -21.09 1.11
C SER A 15 -6.99 -21.61 1.50
N TYR A 16 -6.19 -20.76 2.19
CA TYR A 16 -4.92 -21.15 2.79
C TYR A 16 -5.09 -21.72 4.21
N THR A 17 -6.30 -21.63 4.71
CA THR A 17 -6.74 -22.18 6.00
C THR A 17 -7.74 -23.31 5.77
N ASP A 18 -8.29 -23.85 6.81
CA ASP A 18 -9.36 -24.86 6.79
C ASP A 18 -10.76 -24.31 6.54
N GLU A 19 -10.90 -23.00 6.38
CA GLU A 19 -12.21 -22.34 6.16
C GLU A 19 -12.82 -22.64 4.79
N ILE A 20 -12.00 -22.73 3.73
CA ILE A 20 -12.48 -22.99 2.36
C ILE A 20 -11.52 -23.93 1.64
N TYR A 21 -12.08 -24.97 1.03
CA TYR A 21 -11.33 -25.84 0.10
C TYR A 21 -11.48 -25.33 -1.34
N HIS A 22 -10.35 -25.02 -1.99
CA HIS A 22 -10.31 -24.63 -3.39
C HIS A 22 -9.93 -25.82 -4.27
N ARG A 23 -10.79 -26.14 -5.24
CA ARG A 23 -10.68 -27.36 -6.06
C ARG A 23 -9.54 -27.34 -7.09
N THR A 24 -9.15 -26.15 -7.56
CA THR A 24 -8.09 -26.04 -8.58
C THR A 24 -6.75 -25.79 -7.91
N GLY A 25 -5.85 -26.77 -8.01
CA GLY A 25 -4.60 -26.87 -7.27
C GLY A 25 -3.47 -25.90 -7.62
N TYR A 26 -3.78 -24.66 -8.07
CA TYR A 26 -2.73 -23.80 -8.62
C TYR A 26 -1.94 -22.97 -7.59
N ALA A 27 -2.52 -22.57 -6.51
CA ALA A 27 -1.80 -21.71 -5.56
C ALA A 27 -1.93 -22.19 -4.11
N THR A 28 -2.99 -22.93 -3.79
CA THR A 28 -3.22 -23.42 -2.44
C THR A 28 -2.20 -24.47 -2.00
N GLU A 29 -1.77 -25.32 -2.91
CA GLU A 29 -0.77 -26.36 -2.59
C GLU A 29 0.54 -25.78 -2.08
N VAL A 30 0.98 -24.64 -2.63
CA VAL A 30 2.20 -23.98 -2.18
C VAL A 30 2.08 -23.53 -0.72
N TYR A 31 0.91 -23.04 -0.32
CA TYR A 31 0.66 -22.59 1.06
C TYR A 31 0.36 -23.74 2.01
N THR A 32 -0.50 -24.65 1.61
CA THR A 32 -0.88 -25.80 2.46
C THR A 32 0.28 -26.78 2.68
N LEU A 33 1.23 -26.85 1.74
CA LEU A 33 2.46 -27.63 1.86
C LEU A 33 3.60 -26.89 2.57
N GLY A 34 3.40 -25.63 3.00
CA GLY A 34 4.41 -24.84 3.68
C GLY A 34 5.57 -24.38 2.79
N ASN A 35 5.40 -24.39 1.48
CA ASN A 35 6.43 -24.02 0.51
C ASN A 35 6.47 -22.52 0.18
N VAL A 36 5.85 -21.69 1.03
CA VAL A 36 5.84 -20.24 0.85
C VAL A 36 7.05 -19.61 1.53
N SER A 37 7.77 -18.79 0.78
CA SER A 37 8.84 -17.93 1.30
C SER A 37 8.70 -16.52 0.74
N CYS A 38 9.42 -15.55 1.32
CA CYS A 38 9.45 -14.18 0.80
C CYS A 38 10.01 -14.08 -0.63
N ASP A 39 10.74 -15.09 -1.08
CA ASP A 39 11.34 -15.14 -2.43
C ASP A 39 10.37 -15.68 -3.49
N ASN A 40 9.39 -16.48 -3.08
CA ASN A 40 8.39 -17.08 -3.98
C ASN A 40 6.95 -16.65 -3.69
N TYR A 41 6.77 -15.61 -2.86
CA TYR A 41 5.47 -15.08 -2.52
C TYR A 41 4.84 -14.36 -3.72
N ASN A 42 4.05 -15.08 -4.48
CA ASN A 42 3.40 -14.60 -5.69
C ASN A 42 1.88 -14.69 -5.54
N VAL A 43 1.33 -13.89 -4.62
CA VAL A 43 -0.11 -13.85 -4.43
C VAL A 43 -0.74 -12.94 -5.47
N GLY A 44 -1.50 -13.54 -6.35
CA GLY A 44 -2.54 -12.86 -7.09
C GLY A 44 -2.20 -12.36 -8.49
N TYR A 45 -0.97 -12.48 -9.01
CA TYR A 45 -0.66 -12.10 -10.38
C TYR A 45 0.37 -13.03 -11.02
N SER A 46 -0.08 -13.80 -12.00
CA SER A 46 0.80 -14.71 -12.79
C SER A 46 1.31 -14.04 -14.07
N ASP A 47 1.03 -12.76 -14.30
CA ASP A 47 1.51 -12.10 -15.49
C ASP A 47 2.85 -11.35 -15.24
N ALA A 48 3.57 -11.09 -16.32
CA ALA A 48 4.90 -10.46 -16.29
C ALA A 48 4.92 -9.01 -15.73
N ARG A 49 3.80 -8.48 -15.25
CA ARG A 49 3.65 -7.10 -14.77
C ARG A 49 3.62 -6.97 -13.25
N GLY A 50 3.60 -8.06 -12.50
CA GLY A 50 3.60 -7.78 -11.09
C GLY A 50 3.40 -8.93 -10.16
N ASN A 51 4.47 -9.23 -9.52
CA ASN A 51 4.38 -9.72 -8.17
C ASN A 51 3.86 -8.58 -7.26
N THR A 52 3.38 -8.93 -6.11
CA THR A 52 2.88 -8.01 -5.07
C THR A 52 3.88 -6.89 -4.76
N TRP A 53 5.18 -7.19 -4.76
CA TRP A 53 6.26 -6.24 -4.59
C TRP A 53 6.22 -5.10 -5.61
N TYR A 54 6.21 -5.43 -6.90
CA TYR A 54 6.15 -4.43 -7.97
C TYR A 54 4.89 -3.57 -7.89
N PHE A 55 3.75 -4.19 -7.61
CA PHE A 55 2.47 -3.47 -7.52
C PHE A 55 2.50 -2.40 -6.43
N TYR A 56 2.92 -2.75 -5.22
CA TYR A 56 2.96 -1.81 -4.11
C TYR A 56 4.05 -0.74 -4.26
N TYR A 57 5.25 -1.10 -4.75
CA TYR A 57 6.27 -0.08 -5.03
C TYR A 57 5.90 0.86 -6.17
N ASN A 58 5.15 0.41 -7.17
CA ASN A 58 4.58 1.30 -8.18
C ASN A 58 3.55 2.28 -7.57
N GLY A 59 2.74 1.82 -6.62
CA GLY A 59 1.88 2.68 -5.83
C GLY A 59 2.66 3.72 -5.02
N ILE A 60 3.71 3.31 -4.30
CA ILE A 60 4.60 4.18 -3.54
C ILE A 60 5.25 5.23 -4.45
N LYS A 61 5.76 4.81 -5.62
CA LYS A 61 6.30 5.75 -6.60
C LYS A 61 5.31 6.84 -6.98
N LYS A 62 4.06 6.47 -7.27
CA LYS A 62 3.00 7.43 -7.64
C LYS A 62 2.65 8.39 -6.50
N THR A 63 2.61 7.88 -5.26
CA THR A 63 2.37 8.74 -4.10
C THR A 63 3.53 9.70 -3.85
N ASN A 64 4.77 9.26 -4.02
CA ASN A 64 5.93 10.15 -3.94
C ASN A 64 5.90 11.24 -5.02
N GLN A 65 5.59 10.87 -6.28
CA GLN A 65 5.44 11.84 -7.38
C GLN A 65 4.41 12.92 -7.06
N LEU A 66 3.30 12.54 -6.42
CA LEU A 66 2.29 13.50 -6.00
C LEU A 66 2.81 14.38 -4.87
N LEU A 67 3.38 13.79 -3.83
CA LEU A 67 3.88 14.53 -2.65
C LEU A 67 5.02 15.50 -3.00
N GLU A 68 5.87 15.17 -3.95
CA GLU A 68 6.94 16.06 -4.44
C GLU A 68 6.42 17.27 -5.20
N ARG A 69 5.25 17.17 -5.82
CA ARG A 69 4.69 18.21 -6.70
C ARG A 69 3.47 18.92 -6.16
N ILE A 70 2.90 18.43 -5.07
CA ILE A 70 1.64 18.97 -4.57
C ILE A 70 1.77 20.45 -4.16
N ASP A 71 2.95 20.86 -3.74
CA ASP A 71 3.20 22.24 -3.34
C ASP A 71 3.22 23.22 -4.54
N ASP A 72 3.55 22.74 -5.72
CA ASP A 72 3.50 23.52 -6.96
C ASP A 72 2.07 23.78 -7.45
N VAL A 73 1.08 23.04 -6.93
CA VAL A 73 -0.32 23.24 -7.31
C VAL A 73 -0.87 24.50 -6.63
N PRO A 74 -1.27 25.54 -7.41
CA PRO A 74 -1.82 26.73 -6.83
C PRO A 74 -3.15 26.44 -6.13
N ALA A 75 -3.31 26.99 -4.93
CA ALA A 75 -4.54 26.94 -4.15
C ALA A 75 -4.88 28.38 -3.74
N THR A 76 -5.89 28.98 -4.37
CA THR A 76 -6.22 30.39 -4.23
C THR A 76 -7.48 30.65 -3.40
N SER A 77 -8.34 29.66 -3.32
CA SER A 77 -9.54 29.68 -2.48
C SER A 77 -9.40 28.75 -1.28
N ASN A 78 -10.23 28.97 -0.25
CA ASN A 78 -10.28 28.05 0.89
C ASN A 78 -10.65 26.61 0.47
N ASP A 79 -11.54 26.47 -0.51
CA ASP A 79 -11.93 25.17 -1.06
C ASP A 79 -10.76 24.46 -1.77
N ASP A 80 -9.89 25.22 -2.46
CA ASP A 80 -8.71 24.64 -3.11
C ASP A 80 -7.68 24.21 -2.07
N ILE A 81 -7.50 25.00 -1.01
CA ILE A 81 -6.60 24.66 0.11
C ILE A 81 -7.07 23.37 0.78
N GLU A 82 -8.37 23.29 1.12
CA GLU A 82 -8.93 22.09 1.75
C GLU A 82 -8.78 20.85 0.85
N LYS A 83 -9.07 20.97 -0.45
CA LYS A 83 -8.88 19.87 -1.41
C LYS A 83 -7.42 19.45 -1.52
N LYS A 84 -6.49 20.41 -1.54
CA LYS A 84 -5.05 20.14 -1.57
C LYS A 84 -4.63 19.38 -0.32
N GLU A 85 -5.08 19.77 0.86
CA GLU A 85 -4.83 19.07 2.12
C GLU A 85 -5.39 17.64 2.10
N GLN A 86 -6.63 17.47 1.65
CA GLN A 86 -7.27 16.15 1.54
C GLN A 86 -6.51 15.23 0.57
N ILE A 87 -6.09 15.74 -0.59
CA ILE A 87 -5.30 14.97 -1.57
C ILE A 87 -3.95 14.57 -0.98
N THR A 88 -3.30 15.49 -0.28
CA THR A 88 -2.03 15.23 0.42
C THR A 88 -2.20 14.16 1.50
N GLY A 89 -3.26 14.27 2.29
CA GLY A 89 -3.62 13.26 3.30
C GLY A 89 -3.89 11.88 2.71
N GLN A 90 -4.59 11.82 1.57
CA GLN A 90 -4.83 10.56 0.85
C GLN A 90 -3.52 9.96 0.31
N ALA A 91 -2.58 10.77 -0.16
CA ALA A 91 -1.29 10.30 -0.61
C ALA A 91 -0.46 9.69 0.53
N TYR A 92 -0.40 10.34 1.69
CA TYR A 92 0.23 9.78 2.89
C TYR A 92 -0.44 8.48 3.33
N PHE A 93 -1.76 8.43 3.35
CA PHE A 93 -2.51 7.22 3.69
C PHE A 93 -2.17 6.06 2.72
N LEU A 94 -2.20 6.31 1.42
CA LEU A 94 -1.91 5.28 0.42
C LEU A 94 -0.47 4.78 0.53
N ARG A 95 0.51 5.68 0.78
CA ARG A 95 1.89 5.28 0.97
C ARG A 95 2.05 4.42 2.22
N ALA A 96 1.46 4.82 3.34
CA ALA A 96 1.43 4.03 4.56
C ALA A 96 0.79 2.65 4.33
N PHE A 97 -0.33 2.60 3.62
CA PHE A 97 -1.04 1.36 3.30
C PHE A 97 -0.18 0.43 2.45
N PHE A 98 0.47 0.93 1.40
CA PHE A 98 1.34 0.12 0.55
C PHE A 98 2.56 -0.40 1.31
N TYR A 99 3.19 0.44 2.15
CA TYR A 99 4.27 -0.02 3.02
C TYR A 99 3.80 -1.04 4.05
N HIS A 100 2.63 -0.86 4.65
CA HIS A 100 2.05 -1.84 5.57
C HIS A 100 1.84 -3.20 4.91
N GLN A 101 1.35 -3.24 3.66
CA GLN A 101 1.20 -4.49 2.90
C GLN A 101 2.56 -5.15 2.64
N LEU A 102 3.55 -4.38 2.19
CA LEU A 102 4.91 -4.89 1.99
C LEU A 102 5.54 -5.39 3.30
N TYR A 103 5.41 -4.61 4.38
CA TYR A 103 5.90 -4.96 5.70
C TYR A 103 5.31 -6.27 6.22
N SER A 104 4.00 -6.45 6.07
CA SER A 104 3.28 -7.66 6.51
C SER A 104 3.72 -8.91 5.75
N LEU A 105 4.15 -8.77 4.48
CA LEU A 105 4.50 -9.88 3.60
C LEU A 105 6.00 -10.20 3.59
N TYR A 106 6.85 -9.17 3.66
CA TYR A 106 8.28 -9.28 3.42
C TYR A 106 9.15 -8.88 4.62
N GLY A 107 8.56 -8.30 5.68
CA GLY A 107 9.28 -7.81 6.84
C GLY A 107 10.17 -6.61 6.48
N ARG A 108 11.49 -6.79 6.47
CA ARG A 108 12.46 -5.75 6.10
C ARG A 108 12.37 -5.40 4.63
N ILE A 109 12.11 -4.13 4.34
CA ILE A 109 11.92 -3.59 2.98
C ILE A 109 12.67 -2.27 2.80
N PRO A 110 13.06 -1.89 1.57
CA PRO A 110 13.58 -0.55 1.30
C PRO A 110 12.52 0.53 1.51
N LEU A 111 12.90 1.62 2.17
CA LEU A 111 12.07 2.81 2.31
C LEU A 111 12.48 3.85 1.27
N VAL A 112 11.54 4.21 0.39
CA VAL A 112 11.75 5.15 -0.72
C VAL A 112 10.76 6.30 -0.59
N TYR A 113 11.27 7.53 -0.45
CA TYR A 113 10.46 8.73 -0.28
C TYR A 113 10.58 9.75 -1.40
N HIS A 114 11.33 9.39 -2.43
CA HIS A 114 11.58 10.24 -3.60
C HIS A 114 11.36 9.46 -4.89
N THR A 115 11.31 10.18 -5.98
CA THR A 115 11.28 9.58 -7.32
C THR A 115 12.70 9.47 -7.87
N PHE A 116 12.98 8.37 -8.58
CA PHE A 116 14.27 8.17 -9.24
C PHE A 116 14.23 8.70 -10.66
N ASP A 117 15.31 9.30 -11.08
CA ASP A 117 15.56 9.56 -12.49
C ASP A 117 15.80 8.25 -13.25
N MET A 118 15.55 8.26 -14.58
CA MET A 118 15.67 7.05 -15.42
C MET A 118 17.05 6.38 -15.38
N ASN A 119 18.10 7.14 -15.07
CA ASN A 119 19.48 6.66 -15.02
C ASN A 119 20.05 6.61 -13.60
N ALA A 120 19.21 6.79 -12.56
CA ALA A 120 19.68 6.73 -11.20
C ALA A 120 20.04 5.29 -10.81
N GLU A 121 21.16 5.11 -10.14
CA GLU A 121 21.52 3.84 -9.55
C GLU A 121 20.66 3.59 -8.29
N TRP A 122 20.21 2.37 -8.14
CA TRP A 122 19.48 1.96 -6.94
C TRP A 122 20.46 1.75 -5.79
N THR A 123 20.37 2.60 -4.77
CA THR A 123 21.23 2.55 -3.59
C THR A 123 20.50 2.14 -2.32
N GLU A 124 19.17 2.02 -2.39
CA GLU A 124 18.33 1.76 -1.23
C GLU A 124 18.48 0.32 -0.73
N THR A 125 18.85 0.19 0.53
CA THR A 125 18.94 -1.09 1.23
C THR A 125 17.66 -1.36 2.03
N ARG A 126 17.49 -2.59 2.49
CA ARG A 126 16.37 -2.94 3.36
C ARG A 126 16.54 -2.27 4.73
N ALA A 127 15.56 -1.49 5.14
CA ALA A 127 15.46 -0.90 6.46
C ALA A 127 15.16 -1.96 7.54
N ASP A 128 15.44 -1.65 8.79
CA ASP A 128 15.07 -2.51 9.91
C ASP A 128 13.54 -2.47 10.15
N MET A 129 12.99 -3.52 10.76
CA MET A 129 11.55 -3.65 10.96
C MET A 129 10.96 -2.50 11.76
N ASP A 130 11.63 -2.06 12.81
CA ASP A 130 11.19 -0.93 13.64
C ASP A 130 11.17 0.37 12.83
N GLU A 131 12.18 0.58 11.98
CA GLU A 131 12.26 1.74 11.10
C GLU A 131 11.10 1.76 10.08
N VAL A 132 10.77 0.59 9.51
CA VAL A 132 9.62 0.46 8.60
C VAL A 132 8.31 0.75 9.33
N ALA A 133 8.13 0.19 10.53
CA ALA A 133 6.92 0.42 11.33
C ALA A 133 6.77 1.91 11.71
N ASP A 134 7.85 2.54 12.18
CA ASP A 134 7.85 3.97 12.51
C ASP A 134 7.52 4.85 11.30
N SER A 135 8.02 4.49 10.13
CA SER A 135 7.72 5.15 8.87
C SER A 135 6.22 5.10 8.52
N ILE A 136 5.63 3.91 8.62
CA ILE A 136 4.20 3.71 8.38
C ILE A 136 3.37 4.53 9.38
N VAL A 137 3.74 4.48 10.66
CA VAL A 137 3.07 5.25 11.73
C VAL A 137 3.17 6.76 11.48
N ALA A 138 4.33 7.25 11.04
CA ALA A 138 4.53 8.66 10.72
C ALA A 138 3.60 9.13 9.57
N ASP A 139 3.51 8.35 8.49
CA ASP A 139 2.62 8.66 7.37
C ASP A 139 1.14 8.55 7.77
N CYS A 140 0.76 7.57 8.58
CA CYS A 140 -0.60 7.47 9.14
C CYS A 140 -0.96 8.70 10.00
N ASN A 141 -0.01 9.20 10.80
CA ASN A 141 -0.23 10.39 11.62
C ASN A 141 -0.44 11.64 10.74
N ARG A 142 0.38 11.83 9.69
CA ARG A 142 0.20 12.93 8.73
C ARG A 142 -1.14 12.83 8.00
N ALA A 143 -1.50 11.64 7.55
CA ALA A 143 -2.79 11.39 6.92
C ALA A 143 -3.95 11.72 7.86
N ALA A 144 -3.90 11.28 9.12
CA ALA A 144 -4.95 11.52 10.11
C ALA A 144 -5.12 13.01 10.49
N GLN A 145 -4.10 13.84 10.29
CA GLN A 145 -4.19 15.29 10.48
C GLN A 145 -4.90 16.00 9.33
N LEU A 146 -4.74 15.51 8.10
CA LEU A 146 -5.20 16.14 6.88
C LEU A 146 -6.54 15.58 6.36
N LEU A 147 -6.87 14.35 6.73
CA LEU A 147 -8.08 13.68 6.25
C LEU A 147 -9.30 14.01 7.10
N PRO A 148 -10.48 14.19 6.47
CA PRO A 148 -11.73 14.35 7.19
C PRO A 148 -12.15 13.04 7.87
N THR A 149 -13.06 13.14 8.81
CA THR A 149 -13.67 11.98 9.47
C THR A 149 -14.63 11.23 8.56
N GLU A 150 -15.30 11.94 7.66
CA GLU A 150 -16.24 11.41 6.68
C GLU A 150 -16.23 12.25 5.40
N TYR A 151 -16.64 11.66 4.30
CA TYR A 151 -16.83 12.34 3.02
C TYR A 151 -18.32 12.40 2.65
N SER A 152 -18.69 13.39 1.82
CA SER A 152 -20.00 13.44 1.21
C SER A 152 -20.26 12.22 0.30
N SER A 153 -21.52 12.02 -0.09
CA SER A 153 -21.94 10.86 -0.90
C SER A 153 -21.17 10.71 -2.22
N ASN A 154 -20.72 11.82 -2.82
CA ASN A 154 -19.97 11.80 -4.09
C ASN A 154 -18.53 11.29 -3.95
N ASP A 155 -17.97 11.42 -2.76
CA ASP A 155 -16.59 11.01 -2.43
C ASP A 155 -16.56 9.78 -1.49
N PHE A 156 -17.69 9.09 -1.35
CA PHE A 156 -17.77 7.88 -0.53
C PHE A 156 -16.74 6.84 -0.98
N GLY A 157 -16.01 6.29 -0.03
CA GLY A 157 -14.95 5.30 -0.29
C GLY A 157 -13.53 5.86 -0.32
N ARG A 158 -13.36 7.19 -0.26
CA ARG A 158 -12.02 7.79 -0.09
C ARG A 158 -11.48 7.52 1.32
N ALA A 159 -10.16 7.60 1.46
CA ALA A 159 -9.49 7.42 2.74
C ALA A 159 -9.92 8.48 3.76
N THR A 160 -10.35 8.04 4.92
CA THR A 160 -10.75 8.90 6.04
C THR A 160 -9.70 8.90 7.15
N LYS A 161 -9.82 9.83 8.09
CA LYS A 161 -9.02 9.84 9.33
C LYS A 161 -9.11 8.49 10.07
N GLY A 162 -10.31 7.91 10.14
CA GLY A 162 -10.52 6.59 10.77
C GLY A 162 -9.75 5.48 10.06
N ALA A 163 -9.70 5.49 8.72
CA ALA A 163 -8.94 4.52 7.95
C ALA A 163 -7.43 4.62 8.23
N ALA A 164 -6.88 5.85 8.32
CA ALA A 164 -5.47 6.05 8.65
C ALA A 164 -5.12 5.54 10.07
N LEU A 165 -5.98 5.81 11.05
CA LEU A 165 -5.81 5.30 12.42
C LEU A 165 -5.94 3.79 12.51
N ALA A 166 -6.79 3.17 11.67
CA ALA A 166 -6.93 1.71 11.62
C ALA A 166 -5.68 1.02 11.07
N VAL A 167 -5.06 1.57 10.00
CA VAL A 167 -3.77 1.07 9.50
C VAL A 167 -2.69 1.22 10.57
N LYS A 168 -2.60 2.40 11.20
CA LYS A 168 -1.65 2.64 12.30
C LYS A 168 -1.79 1.63 13.44
N ALA A 169 -3.01 1.27 13.83
CA ALA A 169 -3.25 0.34 14.93
C ALA A 169 -2.90 -1.12 14.57
N ARG A 170 -2.75 -1.44 13.30
CA ARG A 170 -2.38 -2.77 12.80
C ARG A 170 -0.90 -2.93 12.51
N THR A 171 -0.16 -1.83 12.47
CA THR A 171 1.29 -1.81 12.29
C THR A 171 2.00 -2.03 13.60
#